data_79cb2d8390dd0d202df90dee9c9755ae
#
_entry.id   79cb2d8390dd0d202df90dee9c9755ae
#
_cell.length_a   1.000
_cell.length_b   1.000
_cell.length_c   1.000
_cell.angle_alpha   90.00
_cell.angle_beta   90.00
_cell.angle_gamma   90.00
#
_symmetry.space_group_name_H-M   'P 1'
#
loop_
_entity.id
_entity.type
_entity.pdbx_description
1 polymer ?
#
loop_
_entity_poly.entity_id
_entity_poly.type
_entity_poly.pdbx_seq_one_letter_code
_entity_poly.pdbx_strand_id
1 'polypeptide(L)'
;MSRRNADAGAGASNAMLFGELLRHYREAALLTQDGLAREIPCDRSHVARVEAGTRVPQDTFAKKCDELLDTGGVLLRLWGRIDWYPQVEHPDWFRRRAEMDAVATTLCEYQERVVPGLLQTESYARALFSRLVRGDELEERVRARLSRQQCFLAEGGPLYVVVLDESCLRNVVQSPEVMREQCAHLLSLGARPNIRIQVAPAGRYGLVRPSGSMSLITLPDGHQWVYSESLDRGHFNDDPAIFTGHSQTYDVLRADALSAPESAALISDAMERYEHHGQARTQLRDLDQEQPQRRQRRQLHRSHPRLPRRRPRP
;
A
#
# COMPACT_ATOMS: atom_id res chain seq x y z
N MET A 1 18.64 -11.90 28.52
CA MET A 1 17.20 -11.63 28.78
C MET A 1 16.86 -10.15 29.05
N SER A 2 17.80 -9.19 28.96
CA SER A 2 17.56 -7.80 29.41
C SER A 2 17.41 -6.74 28.31
N ARG A 3 17.56 -7.05 27.01
CA ARG A 3 17.38 -6.08 25.91
C ARG A 3 15.96 -6.03 25.33
N ARG A 4 15.15 -7.08 25.49
CA ARG A 4 13.77 -7.11 24.94
C ARG A 4 12.78 -6.17 25.62
N ASN A 5 13.02 -5.76 26.86
CA ASN A 5 12.11 -4.86 27.61
C ASN A 5 12.40 -3.38 27.40
N ALA A 6 13.52 -2.98 26.83
CA ALA A 6 13.86 -1.57 26.63
C ALA A 6 13.22 -0.98 25.37
N ASP A 7 13.12 -1.75 24.29
CA ASP A 7 12.56 -1.25 23.00
C ASP A 7 11.03 -1.18 23.01
N ALA A 8 10.35 -2.12 23.66
CA ALA A 8 8.90 -2.05 23.87
C ALA A 8 8.47 -0.84 24.73
N GLY A 9 9.34 -0.42 25.66
CA GLY A 9 9.11 0.77 26.48
C GLY A 9 9.26 2.09 25.73
N ALA A 10 10.15 2.17 24.74
CA ALA A 10 10.42 3.42 24.03
C ALA A 10 9.27 3.86 23.09
N GLY A 11 8.65 2.93 22.40
CA GLY A 11 7.56 3.28 21.48
C GLY A 11 6.23 3.53 22.18
N ALA A 12 5.92 2.79 23.24
CA ALA A 12 4.80 3.13 24.12
C ALA A 12 5.02 4.54 24.72
N SER A 13 6.26 4.88 25.07
CA SER A 13 6.66 6.21 25.55
C SER A 13 6.42 7.31 24.49
N ASN A 14 6.70 7.06 23.22
CA ASN A 14 6.54 8.04 22.14
C ASN A 14 5.06 8.29 21.79
N ALA A 15 4.24 7.24 21.74
CA ALA A 15 2.80 7.36 21.55
C ALA A 15 2.12 8.11 22.72
N MET A 16 2.55 7.83 23.94
CA MET A 16 2.10 8.55 25.14
C MET A 16 2.51 10.02 25.09
N LEU A 17 3.76 10.31 24.69
CA LEU A 17 4.24 11.69 24.56
C LEU A 17 3.41 12.50 23.55
N PHE A 18 3.08 11.93 22.40
CA PHE A 18 2.20 12.58 21.44
C PHE A 18 0.81 12.82 22.04
N GLY A 19 0.27 11.82 22.74
CA GLY A 19 -1.03 11.92 23.41
C GLY A 19 -1.07 12.98 24.51
N GLU A 20 -0.01 13.07 25.31
CA GLU A 20 0.15 14.11 26.33
C GLU A 20 0.24 15.51 25.72
N LEU A 21 0.99 15.65 24.61
CA LEU A 21 1.11 16.91 23.90
C LEU A 21 -0.22 17.33 23.27
N LEU A 22 -0.93 16.41 22.64
CA LEU A 22 -2.28 16.67 22.13
C LEU A 22 -3.24 17.14 23.24
N ARG A 23 -3.22 16.42 24.36
CA ARG A 23 -4.03 16.80 25.54
C ARG A 23 -3.67 18.20 26.02
N HIS A 24 -2.39 18.53 26.16
CA HIS A 24 -1.92 19.84 26.60
C HIS A 24 -2.48 20.97 25.71
N TYR A 25 -2.34 20.85 24.39
CA TYR A 25 -2.84 21.87 23.46
C TYR A 25 -4.38 21.95 23.48
N ARG A 26 -5.07 20.81 23.56
CA ARG A 26 -6.53 20.78 23.67
C ARG A 26 -7.02 21.50 24.93
N GLU A 27 -6.41 21.23 26.09
CA GLU A 27 -6.74 21.86 27.35
C GLU A 27 -6.41 23.34 27.37
N ALA A 28 -5.29 23.75 26.78
CA ALA A 28 -4.92 25.14 26.58
C ALA A 28 -5.97 25.90 25.74
N ALA A 29 -6.56 25.24 24.73
CA ALA A 29 -7.65 25.75 23.91
C ALA A 29 -9.04 25.66 24.62
N LEU A 30 -9.09 25.23 25.90
CA LEU A 30 -10.31 25.05 26.70
C LEU A 30 -11.33 24.07 26.07
N LEU A 31 -10.87 23.14 25.27
CA LEU A 31 -11.71 22.13 24.64
C LEU A 31 -11.78 20.85 25.47
N THR A 32 -12.98 20.26 25.52
CA THR A 32 -13.14 18.88 25.99
C THR A 32 -12.76 17.89 24.88
N GLN A 33 -12.54 16.60 25.20
CA GLN A 33 -12.35 15.55 24.18
C GLN A 33 -13.51 15.46 23.21
N ASP A 34 -14.73 15.65 23.67
CA ASP A 34 -15.95 15.70 22.86
C ASP A 34 -15.99 16.98 22.00
N GLY A 35 -15.55 18.11 22.53
CA GLY A 35 -15.41 19.37 21.80
C GLY A 35 -14.42 19.23 20.63
N LEU A 36 -13.23 18.68 20.88
CA LEU A 36 -12.25 18.43 19.83
C LEU A 36 -12.79 17.44 18.77
N ALA A 37 -13.50 16.40 19.20
CA ALA A 37 -14.06 15.39 18.31
C ALA A 37 -15.18 15.93 17.39
N ARG A 38 -15.90 16.98 17.80
CA ARG A 38 -16.91 17.64 16.94
C ARG A 38 -16.29 18.50 15.87
N GLU A 39 -15.22 19.19 16.17
CA GLU A 39 -14.50 20.07 15.23
C GLU A 39 -13.70 19.26 14.20
N ILE A 40 -13.18 18.11 14.61
CA ILE A 40 -12.52 17.16 13.73
C ILE A 40 -13.47 15.97 13.55
N PRO A 41 -13.93 15.59 12.34
CA PRO A 41 -14.95 14.56 12.17
C PRO A 41 -14.43 13.19 12.62
N CYS A 42 -14.53 12.94 13.94
CA CYS A 42 -14.16 11.68 14.59
C CYS A 42 -14.98 11.48 15.89
N ASP A 43 -14.90 10.29 16.46
CA ASP A 43 -15.55 9.97 17.73
C ASP A 43 -14.72 10.46 18.93
N ARG A 44 -15.39 10.88 20.03
CA ARG A 44 -14.73 11.17 21.30
C ARG A 44 -13.80 10.05 21.75
N SER A 45 -14.20 8.78 21.54
CA SER A 45 -13.40 7.61 21.90
C SER A 45 -12.10 7.52 21.09
N HIS A 46 -12.04 8.10 19.88
CA HIS A 46 -10.82 8.21 19.09
C HIS A 46 -9.84 9.17 19.78
N VAL A 47 -10.30 10.37 20.11
CA VAL A 47 -9.48 11.38 20.83
C VAL A 47 -8.95 10.80 22.14
N ALA A 48 -9.82 10.20 22.96
CA ALA A 48 -9.42 9.62 24.25
C ALA A 48 -8.32 8.54 24.10
N ARG A 49 -8.42 7.68 23.09
CA ARG A 49 -7.42 6.63 22.85
C ARG A 49 -6.11 7.17 22.28
N VAL A 50 -6.18 8.23 21.46
CA VAL A 50 -4.96 8.91 20.98
C VAL A 50 -4.25 9.59 22.13
N GLU A 51 -4.97 10.33 23.00
CA GLU A 51 -4.40 10.97 24.19
C GLU A 51 -3.82 9.97 25.21
N ALA A 52 -4.38 8.77 25.27
CA ALA A 52 -3.87 7.69 26.11
C ALA A 52 -2.69 6.92 25.48
N GLY A 53 -2.27 7.27 24.27
CA GLY A 53 -1.20 6.55 23.54
C GLY A 53 -1.58 5.14 23.10
N THR A 54 -2.88 4.76 23.18
CA THR A 54 -3.37 3.41 22.83
C THR A 54 -3.90 3.31 21.42
N ARG A 55 -3.94 4.43 20.68
CA ARG A 55 -4.32 4.48 19.28
C ARG A 55 -3.42 5.43 18.50
N VAL A 56 -2.92 4.96 17.39
CA VAL A 56 -2.18 5.77 16.43
C VAL A 56 -3.15 6.66 15.66
N PRO A 57 -2.97 8.00 15.67
CA PRO A 57 -3.75 8.90 14.84
C PRO A 57 -3.28 8.84 13.39
N GLN A 58 -4.14 9.23 12.46
CA GLN A 58 -3.72 9.51 11.08
C GLN A 58 -2.98 10.86 11.03
N ASP A 59 -2.11 11.04 10.03
CA ASP A 59 -1.45 12.31 9.72
C ASP A 59 -2.46 13.44 9.50
N THR A 60 -3.56 13.15 8.79
CA THR A 60 -4.68 14.07 8.57
C THR A 60 -5.34 14.51 9.87
N PHE A 61 -5.40 13.63 10.89
CA PHE A 61 -5.87 13.99 12.22
C PHE A 61 -4.88 14.95 12.90
N ALA A 62 -3.58 14.64 12.89
CA ALA A 62 -2.54 15.49 13.46
C ALA A 62 -2.53 16.88 12.80
N LYS A 63 -2.64 16.94 11.46
CA LYS A 63 -2.72 18.19 10.71
C LYS A 63 -3.93 19.04 11.11
N LYS A 64 -5.13 18.44 11.22
CA LYS A 64 -6.35 19.14 11.63
C LYS A 64 -6.27 19.63 13.08
N CYS A 65 -5.62 18.85 13.97
CA CYS A 65 -5.36 19.29 15.34
C CYS A 65 -4.41 20.49 15.34
N ASP A 66 -3.36 20.52 14.53
CA ASP A 66 -2.46 21.67 14.41
C ASP A 66 -3.21 22.93 13.94
N GLU A 67 -4.08 22.80 12.94
CA GLU A 67 -4.88 23.93 12.41
C GLU A 67 -5.88 24.44 13.45
N LEU A 68 -6.57 23.56 14.17
CA LEU A 68 -7.60 23.92 15.15
C LEU A 68 -7.02 24.47 16.46
N LEU A 69 -5.90 23.89 16.92
CA LEU A 69 -5.28 24.20 18.21
C LEU A 69 -4.14 25.24 18.09
N ASP A 70 -3.90 25.76 16.91
CA ASP A 70 -2.84 26.75 16.58
C ASP A 70 -1.46 26.37 17.14
N THR A 71 -1.08 25.10 16.92
CA THR A 71 0.19 24.57 17.46
C THR A 71 1.40 24.90 16.60
N GLY A 72 1.24 25.57 15.47
CA GLY A 72 2.30 25.88 14.53
C GLY A 72 2.89 24.64 13.81
N GLY A 73 2.09 23.56 13.68
CA GLY A 73 2.48 22.34 12.97
C GLY A 73 3.34 21.39 13.82
N VAL A 74 3.34 21.54 15.12
CA VAL A 74 4.14 20.71 16.05
C VAL A 74 3.67 19.26 16.05
N LEU A 75 2.33 19.04 16.07
CA LEU A 75 1.76 17.71 16.14
C LEU A 75 2.05 16.91 14.87
N LEU A 76 1.93 17.51 13.68
CA LEU A 76 2.23 16.84 12.43
C LEU A 76 3.74 16.54 12.29
N ARG A 77 4.61 17.48 12.68
CA ARG A 77 6.07 17.24 12.70
C ARG A 77 6.46 16.13 13.67
N LEU A 78 5.85 16.10 14.85
CA LEU A 78 6.08 15.03 15.83
C LEU A 78 5.54 13.70 15.31
N TRP A 79 4.35 13.71 14.70
CA TRP A 79 3.74 12.54 14.09
C TRP A 79 4.67 11.87 13.07
N GLY A 80 5.32 12.64 12.21
CA GLY A 80 6.26 12.15 11.20
C GLY A 80 7.60 11.64 11.77
N ARG A 81 7.91 11.91 13.05
CA ARG A 81 9.15 11.47 13.71
C ARG A 81 8.94 10.31 14.67
N ILE A 82 7.70 10.01 15.05
CA ILE A 82 7.38 8.91 15.95
C ILE A 82 7.36 7.61 15.15
N ASP A 83 8.10 6.62 15.65
CA ASP A 83 7.84 5.22 15.27
C ASP A 83 6.60 4.75 16.03
N TRP A 84 5.46 4.77 15.34
CA TRP A 84 4.16 4.46 15.92
C TRP A 84 3.95 2.97 16.21
N TYR A 85 4.82 2.10 15.66
CA TYR A 85 4.62 0.65 15.67
C TYR A 85 5.86 -0.12 16.15
N PRO A 86 6.48 0.29 17.28
CA PRO A 86 7.69 -0.38 17.77
C PRO A 86 7.43 -1.84 18.22
N GLN A 87 6.16 -2.25 18.34
CA GLN A 87 5.77 -3.60 18.75
C GLN A 87 5.39 -4.52 17.58
N VAL A 88 5.16 -4.01 16.38
CA VAL A 88 5.24 -4.86 15.21
C VAL A 88 6.73 -5.19 15.08
N GLU A 89 7.11 -6.44 15.32
CA GLU A 89 8.46 -6.94 15.04
C GLU A 89 8.75 -6.74 13.53
N HIS A 90 8.91 -5.48 13.14
CA HIS A 90 9.59 -5.19 11.90
C HIS A 90 11.03 -5.57 12.16
N PRO A 91 11.59 -6.52 11.44
CA PRO A 91 13.01 -6.80 11.52
C PRO A 91 13.77 -5.48 11.43
N ASP A 92 14.87 -5.31 12.17
CA ASP A 92 15.67 -4.05 12.19
C ASP A 92 16.00 -3.55 10.78
N TRP A 93 16.12 -4.45 9.81
CA TRP A 93 16.34 -4.13 8.40
C TRP A 93 15.16 -3.38 7.73
N PHE A 94 13.90 -3.67 8.14
CA PHE A 94 12.74 -2.97 7.58
C PHE A 94 12.65 -1.54 8.11
N ARG A 95 12.95 -1.33 9.38
CA ARG A 95 13.03 0.01 9.99
C ARG A 95 14.11 0.82 9.30
N ARG A 96 15.33 0.26 9.18
CA ARG A 96 16.43 0.89 8.47
C ARG A 96 16.07 1.27 7.03
N ARG A 97 15.36 0.38 6.31
CA ARG A 97 14.89 0.68 4.96
C ARG A 97 13.90 1.86 4.94
N ALA A 98 12.97 1.91 5.88
CA ALA A 98 12.01 3.00 5.99
C ALA A 98 12.68 4.35 6.30
N GLU A 99 13.68 4.35 7.18
CA GLU A 99 14.48 5.54 7.50
C GLU A 99 15.27 6.05 6.27
N MET A 100 15.87 5.14 5.50
CA MET A 100 16.57 5.48 4.28
C MET A 100 15.63 6.02 3.20
N ASP A 101 14.48 5.39 2.99
CA ASP A 101 13.45 5.86 2.07
C ASP A 101 12.99 7.29 2.42
N ALA A 102 12.87 7.62 3.70
CA ALA A 102 12.40 8.94 4.15
C ALA A 102 13.35 10.09 3.81
N VAL A 103 14.64 9.81 3.61
CA VAL A 103 15.68 10.82 3.36
C VAL A 103 16.38 10.66 2.00
N ALA A 104 16.09 9.60 1.25
CA ALA A 104 16.71 9.35 -0.04
C ALA A 104 16.48 10.51 -1.01
N THR A 105 17.49 10.84 -1.81
CA THR A 105 17.40 11.80 -2.92
C THR A 105 17.05 11.11 -4.24
N THR A 106 17.49 9.87 -4.38
CA THR A 106 17.21 9.04 -5.55
C THR A 106 17.01 7.59 -5.12
N LEU A 107 15.98 6.97 -5.69
CA LEU A 107 15.72 5.54 -5.57
C LEU A 107 15.56 4.94 -6.97
N CYS A 108 16.39 3.96 -7.30
CA CYS A 108 16.24 3.12 -8.48
C CYS A 108 15.89 1.71 -8.03
N GLU A 109 14.82 1.13 -8.57
CA GLU A 109 14.30 -0.15 -8.09
C GLU A 109 13.94 -1.08 -9.24
N TYR A 110 14.29 -2.36 -9.12
CA TYR A 110 13.80 -3.44 -9.96
C TYR A 110 12.96 -4.40 -9.13
N GLN A 111 11.77 -4.73 -9.63
CA GLN A 111 10.85 -5.68 -8.99
C GLN A 111 10.37 -6.72 -9.98
N GLU A 112 10.43 -8.01 -9.56
CA GLU A 112 10.14 -9.14 -10.44
C GLU A 112 8.79 -9.83 -10.20
N ARG A 113 8.15 -9.66 -9.04
CA ARG A 113 6.96 -10.46 -8.67
C ARG A 113 5.75 -9.66 -8.24
N VAL A 114 5.99 -8.58 -7.52
CA VAL A 114 4.95 -7.75 -6.94
C VAL A 114 5.27 -6.27 -7.18
N VAL A 115 4.26 -5.45 -7.25
CA VAL A 115 4.45 -4.00 -7.29
C VAL A 115 5.19 -3.55 -6.03
N PRO A 116 6.23 -2.70 -6.13
CA PRO A 116 7.00 -2.24 -4.98
C PRO A 116 6.13 -1.49 -3.98
N GLY A 117 6.47 -1.62 -2.70
CA GLY A 117 5.67 -1.10 -1.60
C GLY A 117 5.32 0.38 -1.68
N LEU A 118 6.21 1.19 -2.26
CA LEU A 118 5.99 2.63 -2.45
C LEU A 118 4.94 2.97 -3.52
N LEU A 119 4.60 2.02 -4.39
CA LEU A 119 3.62 2.21 -5.47
C LEU A 119 2.34 1.38 -5.28
N GLN A 120 2.14 0.73 -4.12
CA GLN A 120 0.98 -0.10 -3.85
C GLN A 120 -0.25 0.75 -3.48
N THR A 121 -1.43 0.32 -3.94
CA THR A 121 -2.70 0.80 -3.38
C THR A 121 -2.95 0.18 -2.01
N GLU A 122 -3.87 0.74 -1.23
CA GLU A 122 -4.30 0.13 0.03
C GLU A 122 -4.83 -1.28 -0.18
N SER A 123 -5.70 -1.48 -1.16
CA SER A 123 -6.30 -2.78 -1.50
C SER A 123 -5.24 -3.82 -1.86
N TYR A 124 -4.22 -3.43 -2.63
CA TYR A 124 -3.12 -4.32 -3.01
C TYR A 124 -2.23 -4.67 -1.81
N ALA A 125 -1.84 -3.69 -0.99
CA ALA A 125 -1.05 -3.91 0.22
C ALA A 125 -1.80 -4.81 1.21
N ARG A 126 -3.09 -4.55 1.42
CA ARG A 126 -3.99 -5.36 2.24
C ARG A 126 -4.07 -6.81 1.76
N ALA A 127 -4.21 -7.00 0.46
CA ALA A 127 -4.26 -8.32 -0.16
C ALA A 127 -2.96 -9.12 0.05
N LEU A 128 -1.80 -8.47 0.00
CA LEU A 128 -0.51 -9.11 0.30
C LEU A 128 -0.39 -9.47 1.78
N PHE A 129 -0.66 -8.51 2.68
CA PHE A 129 -0.49 -8.72 4.12
C PHE A 129 -1.51 -9.70 4.71
N SER A 130 -2.74 -9.77 4.17
CA SER A 130 -3.78 -10.71 4.63
C SER A 130 -3.40 -12.19 4.49
N ARG A 131 -2.35 -12.49 3.72
CA ARG A 131 -1.79 -13.85 3.61
C ARG A 131 -0.91 -14.22 4.82
N LEU A 132 -0.40 -13.21 5.54
CA LEU A 132 0.56 -13.37 6.62
C LEU A 132 -0.06 -13.09 8.00
N VAL A 133 -0.91 -12.07 8.08
CA VAL A 133 -1.47 -11.55 9.34
C VAL A 133 -2.96 -11.22 9.20
N ARG A 134 -3.65 -11.04 10.33
CA ARG A 134 -5.10 -10.75 10.38
C ARG A 134 -5.42 -9.74 11.48
N GLY A 135 -6.66 -9.22 11.46
CA GLY A 135 -7.16 -8.33 12.51
C GLY A 135 -6.40 -7.02 12.59
N ASP A 136 -6.17 -6.53 13.80
CA ASP A 136 -5.54 -5.23 14.05
C ASP A 136 -4.12 -5.14 13.48
N GLU A 137 -3.36 -6.22 13.51
CA GLU A 137 -2.01 -6.29 12.93
C GLU A 137 -2.02 -6.05 11.41
N LEU A 138 -3.03 -6.56 10.69
CA LEU A 138 -3.19 -6.29 9.27
C LEU A 138 -3.40 -4.81 9.00
N GLU A 139 -4.29 -4.19 9.77
CA GLU A 139 -4.59 -2.75 9.64
C GLU A 139 -3.37 -1.87 9.93
N GLU A 140 -2.58 -2.26 10.91
CA GLU A 140 -1.34 -1.58 11.27
C GLU A 140 -0.31 -1.65 10.15
N ARG A 141 -0.08 -2.84 9.58
CA ARG A 141 0.87 -3.03 8.48
C ARG A 141 0.46 -2.27 7.22
N VAL A 142 -0.83 -2.25 6.90
CA VAL A 142 -1.35 -1.48 5.76
C VAL A 142 -1.11 0.01 5.97
N ARG A 143 -1.47 0.54 7.14
CA ARG A 143 -1.25 1.97 7.47
C ARG A 143 0.23 2.35 7.45
N ALA A 144 1.11 1.53 8.02
CA ALA A 144 2.55 1.74 7.98
C ALA A 144 3.09 1.76 6.54
N ARG A 145 2.55 0.90 5.65
CA ARG A 145 2.89 0.90 4.21
C ARG A 145 2.50 2.21 3.55
N LEU A 146 1.27 2.69 3.77
CA LEU A 146 0.76 3.90 3.14
C LEU A 146 1.43 5.17 3.67
N SER A 147 1.74 5.23 4.97
CA SER A 147 2.43 6.40 5.54
C SER A 147 3.82 6.59 4.95
N ARG A 148 4.56 5.53 4.64
CA ARG A 148 5.87 5.60 3.97
C ARG A 148 5.80 6.16 2.55
N GLN A 149 4.69 5.96 1.85
CA GLN A 149 4.52 6.47 0.48
C GLN A 149 4.44 7.99 0.43
N GLN A 150 3.95 8.63 1.48
CA GLN A 150 3.68 10.08 1.48
C GLN A 150 4.93 10.92 1.23
N CYS A 151 6.08 10.54 1.77
CA CYS A 151 7.35 11.24 1.54
C CYS A 151 7.78 11.20 0.08
N PHE A 152 7.63 10.04 -0.59
CA PHE A 152 7.96 9.85 -1.99
C PHE A 152 6.93 10.48 -2.95
N LEU A 153 5.67 10.50 -2.55
CA LEU A 153 4.57 10.97 -3.36
C LEU A 153 4.32 12.48 -3.20
N ALA A 154 5.08 13.16 -2.33
CA ALA A 154 5.01 14.61 -2.19
C ALA A 154 5.47 15.31 -3.48
N GLU A 155 4.89 16.47 -3.76
CA GLU A 155 5.37 17.35 -4.82
C GLU A 155 6.79 17.83 -4.48
N GLY A 156 7.77 17.52 -5.34
CA GLY A 156 9.19 17.74 -5.04
C GLY A 156 9.87 16.61 -4.25
N GLY A 157 9.21 15.46 -4.10
CA GLY A 157 9.82 14.26 -3.54
C GLY A 157 11.04 13.75 -4.32
N PRO A 158 11.76 12.74 -3.81
CA PRO A 158 12.97 12.21 -4.43
C PRO A 158 12.69 11.66 -5.83
N LEU A 159 13.72 11.59 -6.66
CA LEU A 159 13.62 10.90 -7.95
C LEU A 159 13.43 9.40 -7.72
N TYR A 160 12.33 8.87 -8.20
CA TYR A 160 12.04 7.44 -8.15
C TYR A 160 11.94 6.85 -9.56
N VAL A 161 12.89 5.99 -9.91
CA VAL A 161 12.92 5.27 -11.18
C VAL A 161 12.73 3.79 -10.90
N VAL A 162 11.65 3.23 -11.38
CA VAL A 162 11.35 1.81 -11.16
C VAL A 162 11.20 1.07 -12.48
N VAL A 163 11.84 -0.09 -12.57
CA VAL A 163 11.63 -1.07 -13.63
C VAL A 163 10.85 -2.24 -13.05
N LEU A 164 9.62 -2.41 -13.49
CA LEU A 164 8.78 -3.56 -13.13
C LEU A 164 8.98 -4.66 -14.17
N ASP A 165 9.28 -5.88 -13.75
CA ASP A 165 9.08 -7.02 -14.62
C ASP A 165 7.59 -7.14 -14.97
N GLU A 166 7.26 -7.51 -16.20
CA GLU A 166 5.86 -7.65 -16.64
C GLU A 166 5.07 -8.64 -15.78
N SER A 167 5.74 -9.58 -15.11
CA SER A 167 5.10 -10.50 -14.16
C SER A 167 4.42 -9.77 -12.99
N CYS A 168 4.89 -8.57 -12.58
CA CYS A 168 4.21 -7.73 -11.59
C CYS A 168 2.80 -7.32 -12.03
N LEU A 169 2.57 -7.21 -13.34
CA LEU A 169 1.28 -6.86 -13.94
C LEU A 169 0.43 -8.10 -14.29
N ARG A 170 1.04 -9.29 -14.36
CA ARG A 170 0.37 -10.54 -14.72
C ARG A 170 -0.03 -11.38 -13.52
N ASN A 171 0.75 -11.32 -12.44
CA ASN A 171 0.48 -12.06 -11.22
C ASN A 171 -0.70 -11.43 -10.47
N VAL A 172 -1.83 -12.14 -10.46
CA VAL A 172 -3.04 -11.66 -9.78
C VAL A 172 -2.85 -11.71 -8.27
N VAL A 173 -2.92 -10.54 -7.64
CA VAL A 173 -2.97 -10.40 -6.19
C VAL A 173 -4.44 -10.29 -5.78
N GLN A 174 -4.94 -11.34 -5.14
CA GLN A 174 -6.30 -11.51 -4.65
C GLN A 174 -7.37 -11.54 -5.75
N SER A 175 -7.58 -10.47 -6.51
CA SER A 175 -8.66 -10.41 -7.51
C SER A 175 -8.33 -9.48 -8.69
N PRO A 176 -9.03 -9.63 -9.84
CA PRO A 176 -8.92 -8.71 -10.97
C PRO A 176 -9.20 -7.25 -10.60
N GLU A 177 -10.14 -7.00 -9.68
CA GLU A 177 -10.52 -5.65 -9.25
C GLU A 177 -9.36 -4.94 -8.54
N VAL A 178 -8.66 -5.66 -7.64
CA VAL A 178 -7.46 -5.16 -6.95
C VAL A 178 -6.35 -4.84 -7.97
N MET A 179 -6.15 -5.71 -8.95
CA MET A 179 -5.15 -5.49 -9.99
C MET A 179 -5.50 -4.32 -10.90
N ARG A 180 -6.77 -4.15 -11.25
CA ARG A 180 -7.23 -3.01 -12.04
C ARG A 180 -6.99 -1.69 -11.31
N GLU A 181 -7.36 -1.62 -10.02
CA GLU A 181 -7.10 -0.46 -9.17
C GLU A 181 -5.60 -0.16 -9.08
N GLN A 182 -4.78 -1.19 -8.91
CA GLN A 182 -3.32 -1.05 -8.86
C GLN A 182 -2.73 -0.53 -10.18
N CYS A 183 -3.21 -1.02 -11.33
CA CYS A 183 -2.77 -0.51 -12.64
C CYS A 183 -3.16 0.95 -12.84
N ALA A 184 -4.40 1.35 -12.51
CA ALA A 184 -4.85 2.73 -12.56
C ALA A 184 -3.98 3.65 -11.68
N HIS A 185 -3.60 3.17 -10.48
CA HIS A 185 -2.72 3.89 -9.58
C HIS A 185 -1.30 4.09 -10.16
N LEU A 186 -0.72 3.04 -10.77
CA LEU A 186 0.59 3.13 -11.45
C LEU A 186 0.56 4.17 -12.57
N LEU A 187 -0.49 4.21 -13.39
CA LEU A 187 -0.66 5.23 -14.44
C LEU A 187 -0.70 6.64 -13.86
N SER A 188 -1.45 6.84 -12.78
CA SER A 188 -1.52 8.12 -12.08
C SER A 188 -0.17 8.56 -11.51
N LEU A 189 0.58 7.65 -10.90
CA LEU A 189 1.90 7.93 -10.34
C LEU A 189 2.94 8.20 -11.43
N GLY A 190 2.91 7.47 -12.54
CA GLY A 190 3.82 7.64 -13.66
C GLY A 190 3.69 8.99 -14.37
N ALA A 191 2.59 9.73 -14.15
CA ALA A 191 2.41 11.09 -14.64
C ALA A 191 3.16 12.16 -13.80
N ARG A 192 3.66 11.80 -12.61
CA ARG A 192 4.39 12.74 -11.74
C ARG A 192 5.81 12.99 -12.25
N PRO A 193 6.35 14.22 -12.09
CA PRO A 193 7.65 14.59 -12.64
C PRO A 193 8.82 13.83 -11.99
N ASN A 194 8.70 13.45 -10.72
CA ASN A 194 9.74 12.74 -9.96
C ASN A 194 9.61 11.21 -9.99
N ILE A 195 8.59 10.64 -10.66
CA ILE A 195 8.38 9.20 -10.74
C ILE A 195 8.49 8.74 -12.19
N ARG A 196 9.30 7.70 -12.43
CA ARG A 196 9.43 7.05 -13.73
C ARG A 196 9.18 5.57 -13.58
N ILE A 197 8.15 5.06 -14.27
CA ILE A 197 7.78 3.66 -14.28
C ILE A 197 8.07 3.10 -15.66
N GLN A 198 8.92 2.09 -15.72
CA GLN A 198 9.23 1.33 -16.92
C GLN A 198 8.88 -0.15 -16.69
N VAL A 199 8.58 -0.86 -17.77
CA VAL A 199 8.29 -2.30 -17.71
C VAL A 199 9.32 -3.05 -18.54
N ALA A 200 9.87 -4.10 -17.94
CA ALA A 200 10.69 -5.10 -18.60
C ALA A 200 9.75 -6.18 -19.17
N PRO A 201 9.48 -6.21 -20.50
CA PRO A 201 8.47 -7.08 -21.08
C PRO A 201 8.93 -8.56 -21.07
N ALA A 202 8.01 -9.48 -20.81
CA ALA A 202 8.30 -10.91 -20.66
C ALA A 202 8.82 -11.58 -21.95
N GLY A 203 8.31 -11.14 -23.10
CA GLY A 203 8.63 -11.76 -24.40
C GLY A 203 9.88 -11.21 -25.11
N ARG A 204 10.60 -10.27 -24.51
CA ARG A 204 11.76 -9.65 -25.17
C ARG A 204 12.99 -10.52 -25.02
N TYR A 205 13.42 -11.09 -26.14
CA TYR A 205 14.64 -11.90 -26.20
C TYR A 205 15.88 -11.03 -25.92
N GLY A 206 16.83 -11.57 -25.13
CA GLY A 206 18.09 -10.89 -24.82
C GLY A 206 18.02 -9.85 -23.69
N LEU A 207 16.85 -9.60 -23.12
CA LEU A 207 16.74 -8.69 -21.97
C LEU A 207 17.39 -9.33 -20.72
N VAL A 208 18.50 -8.74 -20.28
CA VAL A 208 19.23 -9.19 -19.08
C VAL A 208 18.55 -8.61 -17.84
N ARG A 209 18.10 -9.49 -16.96
CA ARG A 209 17.47 -9.15 -15.69
C ARG A 209 18.41 -9.40 -14.53
N PRO A 210 18.36 -8.58 -13.46
CA PRO A 210 18.97 -8.94 -12.19
C PRO A 210 18.45 -10.30 -11.68
N SER A 211 19.25 -10.99 -10.89
CA SER A 211 18.87 -12.31 -10.32
C SER A 211 17.76 -12.25 -9.27
N GLY A 212 17.35 -11.07 -8.87
CA GLY A 212 16.28 -10.82 -7.90
C GLY A 212 15.93 -9.34 -7.79
N SER A 213 14.88 -9.05 -7.05
CA SER A 213 14.48 -7.67 -6.76
C SER A 213 15.57 -6.93 -6.02
N MET A 214 15.84 -5.69 -6.41
CA MET A 214 16.85 -4.85 -5.79
C MET A 214 16.48 -3.37 -5.80
N SER A 215 17.07 -2.61 -4.88
CA SER A 215 16.96 -1.16 -4.85
C SER A 215 18.35 -0.53 -4.70
N LEU A 216 18.59 0.52 -5.46
CA LEU A 216 19.78 1.37 -5.40
C LEU A 216 19.32 2.69 -4.78
N ILE A 217 19.85 3.00 -3.59
CA ILE A 217 19.43 4.14 -2.77
C ILE A 217 20.58 5.13 -2.71
N THR A 218 20.32 6.40 -3.03
CA THR A 218 21.30 7.48 -2.86
C THR A 218 20.78 8.45 -1.81
N LEU A 219 21.61 8.74 -0.80
CA LEU A 219 21.32 9.63 0.32
C LEU A 219 21.82 11.07 0.04
N PRO A 220 21.36 12.09 0.79
CA PRO A 220 21.76 13.48 0.58
C PRO A 220 23.26 13.75 0.76
N ASP A 221 23.94 12.96 1.57
CA ASP A 221 25.38 13.02 1.81
C ASP A 221 26.22 12.33 0.71
N GLY A 222 25.55 11.78 -0.31
CA GLY A 222 26.16 11.05 -1.42
C GLY A 222 26.44 9.58 -1.13
N HIS A 223 26.15 9.07 0.09
CA HIS A 223 26.22 7.65 0.36
C HIS A 223 25.24 6.85 -0.51
N GLN A 224 25.71 5.71 -1.00
CA GLN A 224 24.98 4.84 -1.90
C GLN A 224 24.85 3.44 -1.31
N TRP A 225 23.65 2.86 -1.45
CA TRP A 225 23.31 1.57 -0.88
C TRP A 225 22.64 0.68 -1.91
N VAL A 226 23.04 -0.58 -1.93
CA VAL A 226 22.28 -1.66 -2.56
C VAL A 226 21.44 -2.32 -1.49
N TYR A 227 20.14 -2.44 -1.74
CA TYR A 227 19.22 -3.19 -0.90
C TYR A 227 18.56 -4.32 -1.67
N SER A 228 18.49 -5.50 -1.07
CA SER A 228 17.75 -6.65 -1.58
C SER A 228 17.08 -7.41 -0.44
N GLU A 229 16.03 -8.15 -0.75
CA GLU A 229 15.31 -8.98 0.23
C GLU A 229 15.50 -10.47 -0.10
N SER A 230 15.81 -11.25 0.93
CA SER A 230 15.64 -12.72 0.91
C SER A 230 14.35 -13.08 1.67
N LEU A 231 14.09 -14.38 1.85
CA LEU A 231 12.83 -14.86 2.46
C LEU A 231 12.50 -14.25 3.82
N ASP A 232 13.52 -13.99 4.64
CA ASP A 232 13.40 -13.57 6.03
C ASP A 232 14.23 -12.35 6.42
N ARG A 233 15.01 -11.79 5.48
CA ARG A 233 15.94 -10.68 5.74
C ARG A 233 16.07 -9.71 4.58
N GLY A 234 16.22 -8.42 4.94
CA GLY A 234 16.73 -7.38 4.05
C GLY A 234 18.25 -7.25 4.21
N HIS A 235 18.94 -7.14 3.09
CA HIS A 235 20.39 -7.00 3.01
C HIS A 235 20.73 -5.62 2.49
N PHE A 236 21.60 -4.92 3.24
CA PHE A 236 22.15 -3.63 2.86
C PHE A 236 23.63 -3.77 2.57
N ASN A 237 24.09 -3.19 1.48
CA ASN A 237 25.50 -3.15 1.12
C ASN A 237 25.87 -1.75 0.63
N ASP A 238 26.90 -1.15 1.23
CA ASP A 238 27.44 0.17 0.92
C ASP A 238 28.83 0.12 0.28
N ASP A 239 29.29 -1.07 -0.11
CA ASP A 239 30.54 -1.20 -0.86
C ASP A 239 30.40 -0.54 -2.24
N PRO A 240 31.24 0.47 -2.58
CA PRO A 240 31.14 1.19 -3.84
C PRO A 240 31.32 0.30 -5.08
N ALA A 241 32.12 -0.75 -4.98
CA ALA A 241 32.32 -1.68 -6.11
C ALA A 241 31.07 -2.54 -6.35
N ILE A 242 30.43 -3.01 -5.28
CA ILE A 242 29.17 -3.73 -5.31
C ILE A 242 28.06 -2.83 -5.87
N PHE A 243 27.95 -1.59 -5.36
CA PHE A 243 26.97 -0.62 -5.86
C PHE A 243 27.16 -0.36 -7.36
N THR A 244 28.40 -0.11 -7.79
CA THR A 244 28.74 0.14 -9.21
C THR A 244 28.31 -1.02 -10.09
N GLY A 245 28.59 -2.27 -9.70
CA GLY A 245 28.22 -3.45 -10.46
C GLY A 245 26.70 -3.60 -10.61
N HIS A 246 25.94 -3.38 -9.52
CA HIS A 246 24.47 -3.44 -9.57
C HIS A 246 23.86 -2.25 -10.33
N SER A 247 24.45 -1.05 -10.22
CA SER A 247 24.06 0.12 -10.99
C SER A 247 24.21 -0.10 -12.49
N GLN A 248 25.34 -0.65 -12.93
CA GLN A 248 25.57 -1.01 -14.33
C GLN A 248 24.53 -2.02 -14.83
N THR A 249 24.25 -3.06 -14.05
CA THR A 249 23.21 -4.06 -14.39
C THR A 249 21.83 -3.40 -14.50
N TYR A 250 21.50 -2.50 -13.58
CA TYR A 250 20.24 -1.76 -13.61
C TYR A 250 20.15 -0.82 -14.82
N ASP A 251 21.23 -0.12 -15.16
CA ASP A 251 21.24 0.81 -16.28
C ASP A 251 21.07 0.09 -17.62
N VAL A 252 21.70 -1.09 -17.80
CA VAL A 252 21.47 -1.94 -18.97
C VAL A 252 20.02 -2.41 -19.04
N LEU A 253 19.48 -2.93 -17.94
CA LEU A 253 18.08 -3.34 -17.88
C LEU A 253 17.15 -2.18 -18.25
N ARG A 254 17.37 -0.99 -17.68
CA ARG A 254 16.57 0.19 -17.92
C ARG A 254 16.64 0.69 -19.36
N ALA A 255 17.81 0.60 -19.99
CA ALA A 255 18.01 0.96 -21.38
C ALA A 255 17.25 0.01 -22.34
N ASP A 256 17.16 -1.26 -21.97
CA ASP A 256 16.48 -2.29 -22.75
C ASP A 256 15.00 -2.47 -22.39
N ALA A 257 14.52 -1.90 -21.29
CA ALA A 257 13.11 -1.89 -20.91
C ALA A 257 12.27 -1.03 -21.85
N LEU A 258 10.96 -1.15 -21.77
CA LEU A 258 10.05 -0.24 -22.48
C LEU A 258 10.25 1.20 -21.99
N SER A 259 10.13 2.17 -22.88
CA SER A 259 10.06 3.58 -22.52
C SER A 259 8.88 3.85 -21.58
N ALA A 260 8.87 4.98 -20.86
CA ALA A 260 7.77 5.32 -19.97
C ALA A 260 6.40 5.39 -20.68
N PRO A 261 6.26 5.95 -21.91
CA PRO A 261 5.00 5.90 -22.65
C PRO A 261 4.57 4.50 -23.07
N GLU A 262 5.50 3.66 -23.55
CA GLU A 262 5.22 2.26 -23.93
C GLU A 262 4.83 1.43 -22.70
N SER A 263 5.48 1.69 -21.56
CA SER A 263 5.15 1.05 -20.29
C SER A 263 3.76 1.45 -19.81
N ALA A 264 3.39 2.72 -19.93
CA ALA A 264 2.05 3.20 -19.61
C ALA A 264 0.99 2.52 -20.51
N ALA A 265 1.25 2.35 -21.80
CA ALA A 265 0.37 1.60 -22.70
C ALA A 265 0.20 0.14 -22.24
N LEU A 266 1.30 -0.56 -21.91
CA LEU A 266 1.24 -1.93 -21.42
C LEU A 266 0.49 -2.06 -20.08
N ILE A 267 0.64 -1.08 -19.18
CA ILE A 267 -0.11 -1.03 -17.91
C ILE A 267 -1.60 -0.80 -18.18
N SER A 268 -1.96 0.08 -19.14
CA SER A 268 -3.35 0.30 -19.57
C SER A 268 -3.98 -0.96 -20.15
N ASP A 269 -3.26 -1.67 -21.03
CA ASP A 269 -3.72 -2.95 -21.58
C ASP A 269 -3.93 -4.01 -20.48
N ALA A 270 -3.06 -4.02 -19.48
CA ALA A 270 -3.23 -4.90 -18.32
C ALA A 270 -4.49 -4.54 -17.51
N MET A 271 -4.74 -3.25 -17.29
CA MET A 271 -5.93 -2.74 -16.61
C MET A 271 -7.23 -3.15 -17.31
N GLU A 272 -7.29 -2.99 -18.64
CA GLU A 272 -8.44 -3.38 -19.46
C GLU A 272 -8.70 -4.90 -19.41
N ARG A 273 -7.65 -5.71 -19.48
CA ARG A 273 -7.77 -7.17 -19.31
C ARG A 273 -8.42 -7.54 -17.98
N TYR A 274 -8.05 -6.86 -16.89
CA TYR A 274 -8.63 -7.10 -15.57
C TYR A 274 -10.09 -6.62 -15.47
N GLU A 275 -10.48 -5.57 -16.17
CA GLU A 275 -11.86 -5.12 -16.26
C GLU A 275 -12.76 -6.17 -16.94
N HIS A 276 -12.34 -6.70 -18.08
CA HIS A 276 -13.08 -7.76 -18.79
C HIS A 276 -13.19 -9.05 -17.98
N HIS A 277 -12.13 -9.45 -17.26
CA HIS A 277 -12.19 -10.63 -16.40
C HIS A 277 -13.12 -10.44 -15.19
N GLY A 278 -13.18 -9.25 -14.62
CA GLY A 278 -14.10 -8.90 -13.55
C GLY A 278 -15.56 -8.99 -14.00
N GLN A 279 -15.88 -8.41 -15.15
CA GLN A 279 -17.23 -8.44 -15.73
C GLN A 279 -17.71 -9.87 -16.06
N ALA A 280 -16.85 -10.69 -16.68
CA ALA A 280 -17.17 -12.08 -17.00
C ALA A 280 -17.45 -12.91 -15.72
N ARG A 281 -16.71 -12.69 -14.65
CA ARG A 281 -16.88 -13.37 -13.36
C ARG A 281 -18.17 -12.95 -12.66
N THR A 282 -18.54 -11.67 -12.73
CA THR A 282 -19.80 -11.15 -12.19
C THR A 282 -20.99 -11.75 -12.94
N GLN A 283 -20.96 -11.79 -14.28
CA GLN A 283 -22.01 -12.40 -15.08
C GLN A 283 -22.21 -13.90 -14.79
N LEU A 284 -21.13 -14.65 -14.62
CA LEU A 284 -21.19 -16.07 -14.24
C LEU A 284 -21.83 -16.25 -12.86
N ARG A 285 -21.49 -15.40 -11.90
CA ARG A 285 -22.05 -15.45 -10.54
C ARG A 285 -23.54 -15.12 -10.51
N ASP A 286 -23.97 -14.16 -11.32
CA ASP A 286 -25.39 -13.79 -11.46
C ASP A 286 -26.20 -14.92 -12.11
N LEU A 287 -25.66 -15.59 -13.13
CA LEU A 287 -26.25 -16.76 -13.75
C LEU A 287 -26.40 -17.94 -12.78
N ASP A 288 -25.42 -18.17 -11.92
CA ASP A 288 -25.46 -19.22 -10.89
C ASP A 288 -26.51 -18.90 -9.80
N GLN A 289 -26.72 -17.64 -9.46
CA GLN A 289 -27.73 -17.21 -8.50
C GLN A 289 -29.16 -17.29 -9.08
N GLU A 290 -29.35 -17.12 -10.39
CA GLU A 290 -30.62 -17.27 -11.06
C GLU A 290 -31.07 -18.73 -11.25
N GLN A 291 -30.15 -19.69 -11.32
CA GLN A 291 -30.47 -21.10 -11.53
C GLN A 291 -31.41 -21.72 -10.47
N PRO A 292 -31.25 -21.47 -9.16
CA PRO A 292 -32.18 -21.97 -8.15
C PRO A 292 -33.57 -21.40 -8.30
N GLN A 293 -33.71 -20.10 -8.64
CA GLN A 293 -35.01 -19.44 -8.85
C GLN A 293 -35.72 -19.96 -10.10
N ARG A 294 -35.00 -20.27 -11.17
CA ARG A 294 -35.55 -20.88 -12.39
C ARG A 294 -36.00 -22.32 -12.14
N ARG A 295 -35.30 -23.08 -11.29
CA ARG A 295 -35.74 -24.44 -10.87
C ARG A 295 -37.00 -24.40 -10.01
N GLN A 296 -37.11 -23.47 -9.06
CA GLN A 296 -38.29 -23.27 -8.24
C GLN A 296 -39.52 -22.84 -9.09
N ARG A 297 -39.37 -21.91 -10.02
CA ARG A 297 -40.46 -21.51 -10.95
C ARG A 297 -40.92 -22.67 -11.83
N ARG A 298 -39.99 -23.52 -12.30
CA ARG A 298 -40.37 -24.73 -13.09
C ARG A 298 -41.08 -25.78 -12.24
N GLN A 299 -40.78 -25.92 -10.96
CA GLN A 299 -41.49 -26.82 -10.04
C GLN A 299 -42.88 -26.31 -9.70
N LEU A 300 -43.06 -25.01 -9.47
CA LEU A 300 -44.38 -24.39 -9.24
C LEU A 300 -45.31 -24.50 -10.47
N HIS A 301 -44.78 -24.40 -11.68
CA HIS A 301 -45.60 -24.63 -12.90
C HIS A 301 -45.95 -26.10 -13.16
N ARG A 302 -45.22 -27.06 -12.59
CA ARG A 302 -45.57 -28.49 -12.69
C ARG A 302 -46.57 -28.96 -11.66
N SER A 303 -46.78 -28.23 -10.58
CA SER A 303 -47.68 -28.57 -9.48
C SER A 303 -49.09 -27.98 -9.62
N HIS A 304 -49.41 -27.28 -10.69
CA HIS A 304 -50.80 -26.88 -10.97
C HIS A 304 -51.55 -28.03 -11.66
N PRO A 305 -52.58 -28.65 -11.02
CA PRO A 305 -53.35 -29.70 -11.63
C PRO A 305 -54.12 -29.10 -12.81
N ARG A 306 -54.01 -29.75 -13.99
CA ARG A 306 -54.84 -29.42 -15.15
C ARG A 306 -56.28 -29.64 -14.76
N LEU A 307 -57.14 -28.61 -14.72
CA LEU A 307 -58.56 -28.69 -14.59
C LEU A 307 -59.09 -29.61 -15.69
N PRO A 308 -60.01 -30.58 -15.36
CA PRO A 308 -60.58 -31.50 -16.37
C PRO A 308 -61.44 -30.73 -17.38
N ARG A 309 -61.16 -30.94 -18.64
CA ARG A 309 -62.03 -30.43 -19.75
C ARG A 309 -63.45 -30.98 -19.62
N ARG A 310 -64.45 -30.13 -19.40
CA ARG A 310 -65.84 -30.48 -19.47
C ARG A 310 -66.13 -30.96 -20.87
N ARG A 311 -66.65 -32.21 -20.99
CA ARG A 311 -67.24 -32.76 -22.25
C ARG A 311 -68.57 -32.05 -22.50
N PRO A 312 -68.86 -31.68 -23.72
CA PRO A 312 -70.21 -31.25 -24.07
C PRO A 312 -71.17 -32.46 -23.99
N ARG A 313 -72.31 -32.27 -23.38
CA ARG A 313 -73.45 -33.23 -23.39
C ARG A 313 -74.17 -33.13 -24.69
N PRO A 314 -74.87 -34.29 -25.17
CA PRO A 314 -75.55 -34.39 -26.41
C PRO A 314 -76.80 -33.53 -26.48
#